data_19fe691b6f43f667acd9dd24aebd34eb
#
_entry.id   19fe691b6f43f667acd9dd24aebd34eb
#
_cell.length_a   1.000
_cell.length_b   1.000
_cell.length_c   1.000
_cell.angle_alpha   90.00
_cell.angle_beta   90.00
_cell.angle_gamma   90.00
#
_symmetry.space_group_name_H-M   'P 1'
#
loop_
_entity.id
_entity.type
_entity.pdbx_description
1 polymer ?
#
loop_
_entity_poly.entity_id
_entity_poly.type
_entity_poly.pdbx_seq_one_letter_code
_entity_poly.pdbx_strand_id
1 'polypeptide(L)'
;MFDLVIADHVLFYCENIPQVLAECRRVLKDEGRFLCSTYGKQHMWEITDLVQKFHKEIVLSAEVLYERFGLENGENLLAPYFPEIQMRRYEDAIEIAEAEPLISYILSCHGNQNQLLLNQYKEFREFVSARVADGFHISKDAGIFLCRK
;
A
#
# COMPACT_ATOMS: atom_id res chain seq x y z
N MET A 1 -20.69 22.43 -0.47
CA MET A 1 -19.55 22.31 -1.41
C MET A 1 -18.26 22.62 -0.66
N PHE A 2 -17.20 21.89 -0.98
CA PHE A 2 -15.93 21.89 -0.24
C PHE A 2 -14.82 22.51 -1.09
N ASP A 3 -13.86 23.16 -0.43
CA ASP A 3 -12.64 23.66 -1.06
C ASP A 3 -11.60 22.54 -1.25
N LEU A 4 -11.65 21.52 -0.38
CA LEU A 4 -10.75 20.38 -0.38
C LEU A 4 -11.50 19.11 0.02
N VAL A 5 -11.27 18.02 -0.71
CA VAL A 5 -11.65 16.66 -0.34
C VAL A 5 -10.38 15.81 -0.28
N ILE A 6 -10.23 15.04 0.77
CA ILE A 6 -9.07 14.17 0.99
C ILE A 6 -9.53 12.70 1.09
N ALA A 7 -8.86 11.82 0.34
CA ALA A 7 -9.03 10.37 0.39
C ALA A 7 -7.68 9.71 0.66
N ASP A 8 -7.33 9.58 1.95
CA ASP A 8 -6.03 9.09 2.37
C ASP A 8 -6.03 7.56 2.51
N HIS A 9 -5.29 6.87 1.63
CA HIS A 9 -5.17 5.40 1.57
C HIS A 9 -6.50 4.65 1.66
N VAL A 10 -7.54 5.12 0.95
CA VAL A 10 -8.90 4.58 1.06
C VAL A 10 -9.53 4.15 -0.26
N LEU A 11 -9.13 4.74 -1.39
CA LEU A 11 -9.81 4.50 -2.67
C LEU A 11 -9.77 3.03 -3.11
N PHE A 12 -8.68 2.34 -2.86
CA PHE A 12 -8.57 0.92 -3.21
C PHE A 12 -9.50 -0.01 -2.41
N TYR A 13 -10.11 0.47 -1.32
CA TYR A 13 -11.14 -0.27 -0.57
C TYR A 13 -12.56 -0.02 -1.10
N CYS A 14 -12.74 0.99 -1.95
CA CYS A 14 -14.06 1.31 -2.49
C CYS A 14 -14.48 0.26 -3.54
N GLU A 15 -15.71 -0.22 -3.45
CA GLU A 15 -16.25 -1.18 -4.42
C GLU A 15 -16.38 -0.56 -5.82
N ASN A 16 -16.83 0.70 -5.88
CA ASN A 16 -17.05 1.45 -7.13
C ASN A 16 -16.25 2.76 -7.11
N ILE A 17 -14.96 2.68 -7.45
CA ILE A 17 -14.06 3.85 -7.50
C ILE A 17 -14.60 4.94 -8.45
N PRO A 18 -15.08 4.65 -9.67
CA PRO A 18 -15.67 5.64 -10.55
C PRO A 18 -16.79 6.46 -9.90
N GLN A 19 -17.70 5.82 -9.20
CA GLN A 19 -18.78 6.50 -8.50
C GLN A 19 -18.26 7.41 -7.38
N VAL A 20 -17.29 6.94 -6.60
CA VAL A 20 -16.66 7.72 -5.53
C VAL A 20 -15.99 8.98 -6.10
N LEU A 21 -15.24 8.85 -7.20
CA LEU A 21 -14.56 9.96 -7.85
C LEU A 21 -15.56 10.98 -8.42
N ALA A 22 -16.66 10.52 -9.02
CA ALA A 22 -17.74 11.38 -9.48
C ALA A 22 -18.36 12.19 -8.33
N GLU A 23 -18.60 11.56 -7.17
CA GLU A 23 -19.12 12.23 -5.99
C GLU A 23 -18.12 13.20 -5.37
N CYS A 24 -16.85 12.83 -5.28
CA CYS A 24 -15.78 13.75 -4.84
C CYS A 24 -15.76 15.01 -5.70
N ARG A 25 -15.81 14.84 -7.04
CA ARG A 25 -15.89 15.97 -7.96
C ARG A 25 -17.17 16.80 -7.77
N ARG A 26 -18.32 16.14 -7.60
CA ARG A 26 -19.62 16.83 -7.45
C ARG A 26 -19.65 17.74 -6.22
N VAL A 27 -19.09 17.32 -5.11
CA VAL A 27 -19.11 18.08 -3.84
C VAL A 27 -18.05 19.16 -3.75
N LEU A 28 -17.07 19.17 -4.66
CA LEU A 28 -16.06 20.22 -4.74
C LEU A 28 -16.63 21.51 -5.38
N LYS A 29 -16.17 22.66 -4.90
CA LYS A 29 -16.32 23.95 -5.58
C LYS A 29 -15.54 23.94 -6.90
N ASP A 30 -15.79 24.90 -7.80
CA ASP A 30 -15.15 24.94 -9.12
C ASP A 30 -13.62 25.07 -9.05
N GLU A 31 -13.08 25.79 -8.07
CA GLU A 31 -11.63 25.86 -7.79
C GLU A 31 -11.18 24.88 -6.71
N GLY A 32 -12.03 23.91 -6.37
CA GLY A 32 -11.76 22.95 -5.31
C GLY A 32 -10.71 21.92 -5.71
N ARG A 33 -10.08 21.34 -4.71
CA ARG A 33 -9.00 20.35 -4.87
C ARG A 33 -9.40 19.00 -4.31
N PHE A 34 -9.02 17.96 -5.03
CA PHE A 34 -9.06 16.59 -4.54
C PHE A 34 -7.63 16.10 -4.30
N LEU A 35 -7.37 15.57 -3.12
CA LEU A 35 -6.11 14.94 -2.76
C LEU A 35 -6.38 13.51 -2.39
N CYS A 36 -5.68 12.58 -3.03
CA CYS A 36 -5.71 11.18 -2.61
C CYS A 36 -4.31 10.59 -2.55
N SER A 37 -4.11 9.71 -1.58
CA SER A 37 -2.86 8.98 -1.41
C SER A 37 -3.04 7.50 -1.68
N THR A 38 -1.96 6.86 -2.08
CA THR A 38 -1.89 5.43 -2.32
C THR A 38 -0.43 4.97 -2.32
N TYR A 39 -0.21 3.69 -2.57
CA TYR A 39 1.11 3.11 -2.75
C TYR A 39 1.23 2.42 -4.09
N GLY A 40 2.46 2.18 -4.50
CA GLY A 40 2.80 1.52 -5.75
C GLY A 40 3.20 0.06 -5.57
N LYS A 41 3.54 -0.55 -6.68
CA LYS A 41 3.90 -1.97 -6.78
C LYS A 41 5.12 -2.35 -5.94
N GLN A 42 6.04 -1.41 -5.72
CA GLN A 42 7.29 -1.68 -4.98
C GLN A 42 7.16 -1.46 -3.47
N HIS A 43 5.96 -1.12 -2.98
CA HIS A 43 5.75 -0.86 -1.56
C HIS A 43 5.96 -2.13 -0.73
N MET A 44 7.01 -2.10 0.13
CA MET A 44 7.33 -3.17 1.09
C MET A 44 7.50 -4.57 0.45
N TRP A 45 7.92 -4.63 -0.82
CA TRP A 45 8.06 -5.87 -1.57
C TRP A 45 9.08 -6.84 -0.93
N GLU A 46 10.07 -6.30 -0.20
CA GLU A 46 11.10 -7.08 0.48
C GLU A 46 10.51 -8.00 1.56
N ILE A 47 9.41 -7.60 2.18
CA ILE A 47 8.71 -8.44 3.17
C ILE A 47 8.07 -9.64 2.48
N THR A 48 7.42 -9.43 1.34
CA THR A 48 6.84 -10.51 0.53
C THR A 48 7.94 -11.46 0.05
N ASP A 49 9.04 -10.94 -0.47
CA ASP A 49 10.20 -11.74 -0.89
C ASP A 49 10.80 -12.54 0.28
N LEU A 50 10.92 -11.93 1.46
CA LEU A 50 11.41 -12.59 2.67
C LEU A 50 10.56 -13.80 3.04
N VAL A 51 9.23 -13.62 3.16
CA VAL A 51 8.34 -14.71 3.58
C VAL A 51 8.25 -15.82 2.53
N GLN A 52 8.31 -15.48 1.25
CA GLN A 52 8.29 -16.46 0.15
C GLN A 52 9.59 -17.25 0.02
N LYS A 53 10.71 -16.71 0.49
CA LYS A 53 11.97 -17.47 0.64
C LYS A 53 11.92 -18.49 1.75
N PHE A 54 11.10 -18.28 2.78
CA PHE A 54 10.85 -19.27 3.82
C PHE A 54 9.82 -20.31 3.35
N HIS A 55 8.68 -19.83 2.85
CA HIS A 55 7.61 -20.70 2.35
C HIS A 55 6.92 -20.04 1.15
N LYS A 56 7.17 -20.57 -0.04
CA LYS A 56 6.76 -19.96 -1.33
C LYS A 56 5.26 -19.70 -1.50
N GLU A 57 4.42 -20.41 -0.74
CA GLU A 57 2.96 -20.26 -0.81
C GLU A 57 2.42 -19.21 0.15
N ILE A 58 3.28 -18.54 0.93
CA ILE A 58 2.82 -17.45 1.79
C ILE A 58 2.39 -16.26 0.94
N VAL A 59 1.18 -15.80 1.20
CA VAL A 59 0.59 -14.58 0.66
C VAL A 59 0.16 -13.71 1.84
N LEU A 60 0.69 -12.51 1.94
CA LEU A 60 0.43 -11.59 3.06
C LEU A 60 -0.87 -10.80 2.92
N SER A 61 -1.39 -10.68 1.69
CA SER A 61 -2.67 -10.04 1.42
C SER A 61 -3.43 -10.83 0.36
N ALA A 62 -4.71 -11.11 0.61
CA ALA A 62 -5.58 -11.77 -0.35
C ALA A 62 -5.91 -10.88 -1.57
N GLU A 63 -5.81 -9.56 -1.43
CA GLU A 63 -6.07 -8.60 -2.49
C GLU A 63 -4.83 -7.77 -2.80
N VAL A 64 -4.60 -7.54 -4.10
CA VAL A 64 -3.52 -6.66 -4.59
C VAL A 64 -4.09 -5.26 -4.73
N LEU A 65 -4.10 -4.51 -3.64
CA LEU A 65 -4.81 -3.22 -3.54
C LEU A 65 -4.29 -2.16 -4.51
N TYR A 66 -2.97 -2.12 -4.78
CA TYR A 66 -2.39 -1.16 -5.75
C TYR A 66 -2.86 -1.41 -7.20
N GLU A 67 -3.33 -2.61 -7.53
CA GLU A 67 -3.94 -2.88 -8.84
C GLU A 67 -5.34 -2.27 -8.95
N ARG A 68 -6.05 -2.09 -7.84
CA ARG A 68 -7.34 -1.40 -7.81
C ARG A 68 -7.18 0.11 -7.91
N PHE A 69 -6.30 0.70 -7.11
CA PHE A 69 -5.91 2.10 -7.15
C PHE A 69 -4.50 2.26 -6.58
N GLY A 70 -3.51 2.39 -7.44
CA GLY A 70 -2.09 2.52 -7.12
C GLY A 70 -1.43 3.68 -7.83
N LEU A 71 -0.13 3.86 -7.58
CA LEU A 71 0.63 4.93 -8.23
C LEU A 71 0.76 4.72 -9.75
N GLU A 72 0.74 3.47 -10.22
CA GLU A 72 0.91 3.12 -11.62
C GLU A 72 -0.36 3.32 -12.45
N ASN A 73 -1.56 3.21 -11.85
CA ASN A 73 -2.84 3.30 -12.55
C ASN A 73 -3.74 4.45 -12.11
N GLY A 74 -3.40 5.11 -11.00
CA GLY A 74 -4.24 6.13 -10.37
C GLY A 74 -4.52 7.32 -11.27
N GLU A 75 -3.54 7.81 -12.02
CA GLU A 75 -3.72 8.93 -12.96
C GLU A 75 -4.77 8.62 -14.02
N ASN A 76 -4.71 7.41 -14.61
CA ASN A 76 -5.69 6.98 -15.62
C ASN A 76 -7.12 6.86 -15.04
N LEU A 77 -7.25 6.46 -13.77
CA LEU A 77 -8.54 6.37 -13.09
C LEU A 77 -9.10 7.76 -12.73
N LEU A 78 -8.23 8.72 -12.43
CA LEU A 78 -8.60 10.09 -12.06
C LEU A 78 -8.91 10.98 -13.28
N ALA A 79 -8.24 10.74 -14.42
CA ALA A 79 -8.31 11.59 -15.61
C ALA A 79 -9.75 11.85 -16.14
N PRO A 80 -10.71 10.91 -16.09
CA PRO A 80 -12.09 11.19 -16.50
C PRO A 80 -12.81 12.24 -15.63
N TYR A 81 -12.31 12.47 -14.42
CA TYR A 81 -12.98 13.34 -13.42
C TYR A 81 -12.23 14.65 -13.18
N PHE A 82 -10.92 14.67 -13.35
CA PHE A 82 -10.08 15.82 -13.03
C PHE A 82 -9.18 16.17 -14.20
N PRO A 83 -9.29 17.40 -14.76
CA PRO A 83 -8.49 17.82 -15.92
C PRO A 83 -7.02 18.10 -15.57
N GLU A 84 -6.73 18.44 -14.32
CA GLU A 84 -5.36 18.68 -13.84
C GLU A 84 -5.04 17.69 -12.72
N ILE A 85 -4.02 16.87 -12.96
CA ILE A 85 -3.54 15.85 -12.02
C ILE A 85 -2.03 16.01 -11.89
N GLN A 86 -1.56 16.10 -10.65
CA GLN A 86 -0.13 16.04 -10.32
C GLN A 86 0.12 14.89 -9.36
N MET A 87 0.99 13.96 -9.74
CA MET A 87 1.44 12.90 -8.88
C MET A 87 2.77 13.28 -8.24
N ARG A 88 2.89 13.04 -6.93
CA ARG A 88 4.14 13.18 -6.18
C ARG A 88 4.40 11.89 -5.43
N ARG A 89 5.51 11.23 -5.76
CA ARG A 89 6.02 10.09 -5.01
C ARG A 89 6.75 10.55 -3.76
N TYR A 90 6.56 9.82 -2.69
CA TYR A 90 7.31 9.96 -1.46
C TYR A 90 8.26 8.76 -1.36
N GLU A 91 9.52 9.01 -1.65
CA GLU A 91 10.57 8.01 -1.55
C GLU A 91 11.09 7.96 -0.11
N ASP A 92 10.90 6.81 0.53
CA ASP A 92 11.29 6.55 1.91
C ASP A 92 11.64 5.07 2.08
N ALA A 93 12.21 4.73 3.21
CA ALA A 93 12.54 3.36 3.56
C ALA A 93 12.48 3.16 5.07
N ILE A 94 12.38 1.91 5.48
CA ILE A 94 12.51 1.50 6.87
C ILE A 94 13.72 0.58 6.95
N GLU A 95 14.63 0.86 7.89
CA GLU A 95 15.73 -0.03 8.25
C GLU A 95 15.37 -0.75 9.55
N ILE A 96 15.34 -2.06 9.51
CA ILE A 96 15.01 -2.91 10.66
C ILE A 96 16.27 -3.61 11.15
N ALA A 97 16.57 -3.46 12.44
CA ALA A 97 17.66 -4.12 13.13
C ALA A 97 17.19 -5.23 14.09
N GLU A 98 15.88 -5.33 14.33
CA GLU A 98 15.29 -6.29 15.24
C GLU A 98 14.21 -7.12 14.54
N ALA A 99 14.22 -8.43 14.74
CA ALA A 99 13.30 -9.33 14.05
C ALA A 99 11.86 -9.26 14.58
N GLU A 100 11.65 -9.04 15.88
CA GLU A 100 10.32 -9.11 16.50
C GLU A 100 9.30 -8.13 15.94
N PRO A 101 9.62 -6.85 15.69
CA PRO A 101 8.68 -5.93 15.05
C PRO A 101 8.25 -6.40 13.65
N LEU A 102 9.20 -6.92 12.86
CA LEU A 102 8.92 -7.45 11.53
C LEU A 102 8.05 -8.72 11.58
N ILE A 103 8.36 -9.64 12.49
CA ILE A 103 7.56 -10.85 12.70
C ILE A 103 6.14 -10.48 13.12
N SER A 104 5.99 -9.56 14.08
CA SER A 104 4.69 -9.09 14.54
C SER A 104 3.88 -8.47 13.41
N TYR A 105 4.52 -7.67 12.55
CA TYR A 105 3.88 -7.11 11.36
C TYR A 105 3.41 -8.22 10.40
N ILE A 106 4.28 -9.17 10.06
CA ILE A 106 3.94 -10.29 9.17
C ILE A 106 2.74 -11.09 9.71
N LEU A 107 2.73 -11.40 11.01
CA LEU A 107 1.64 -12.13 11.63
C LEU A 107 0.33 -11.33 11.70
N SER A 108 0.38 -10.01 11.66
CA SER A 108 -0.79 -9.13 11.62
C SER A 108 -1.43 -9.00 10.23
N CYS A 109 -0.76 -9.45 9.19
CA CYS A 109 -1.28 -9.41 7.82
C CYS A 109 -2.51 -10.33 7.64
N HIS A 110 -3.30 -10.05 6.60
CA HIS A 110 -4.60 -10.71 6.36
C HIS A 110 -4.54 -11.79 5.27
N GLY A 111 -3.37 -12.39 5.07
CA GLY A 111 -3.16 -13.49 4.13
C GLY A 111 -3.28 -14.88 4.77
N ASN A 112 -2.51 -15.82 4.25
CA ASN A 112 -2.48 -17.21 4.71
C ASN A 112 -1.30 -17.55 5.64
N GLN A 113 -0.46 -16.56 5.96
CA GLN A 113 0.79 -16.76 6.70
C GLN A 113 0.58 -17.42 8.06
N ASN A 114 -0.44 -17.03 8.81
CA ASN A 114 -0.70 -17.58 10.14
C ASN A 114 -1.01 -19.09 10.09
N GLN A 115 -1.76 -19.52 9.08
CA GLN A 115 -2.07 -20.94 8.89
C GLN A 115 -0.83 -21.75 8.51
N LEU A 116 -0.02 -21.23 7.57
CA LEU A 116 1.18 -21.92 7.08
C LEU A 116 2.31 -21.94 8.12
N LEU A 117 2.40 -20.92 8.98
CA LEU A 117 3.43 -20.81 10.01
C LEU A 117 3.08 -21.50 11.33
N LEU A 118 1.84 -22.00 11.50
CA LEU A 118 1.33 -22.52 12.77
C LEU A 118 2.27 -23.55 13.43
N ASN A 119 2.85 -24.48 12.63
CA ASN A 119 3.73 -25.54 13.12
C ASN A 119 5.22 -25.26 12.82
N GLN A 120 5.55 -24.11 12.28
CA GLN A 120 6.91 -23.73 11.85
C GLN A 120 7.34 -22.36 12.43
N TYR A 121 6.63 -21.90 13.46
CA TYR A 121 6.87 -20.56 14.01
C TYR A 121 8.29 -20.37 14.55
N LYS A 122 8.86 -21.40 15.21
CA LYS A 122 10.22 -21.33 15.74
C LYS A 122 11.24 -21.20 14.61
N GLU A 123 11.13 -22.04 13.60
CA GLU A 123 11.99 -22.03 12.42
C GLU A 123 11.87 -20.73 11.64
N PHE A 124 10.64 -20.22 11.51
CA PHE A 124 10.38 -18.92 10.88
C PHE A 124 11.04 -17.78 11.65
N ARG A 125 10.91 -17.77 12.97
CA ARG A 125 11.55 -16.76 13.82
C ARG A 125 13.07 -16.78 13.70
N GLU A 126 13.68 -17.96 13.72
CA GLU A 126 15.13 -18.13 13.51
C GLU A 126 15.56 -17.67 12.12
N PHE A 127 14.77 -18.00 11.08
CA PHE A 127 15.01 -17.56 9.71
C PHE A 127 14.97 -16.04 9.57
N VAL A 128 13.95 -15.38 10.10
CA VAL A 128 13.83 -13.91 10.06
C VAL A 128 14.96 -13.25 10.85
N SER A 129 15.26 -13.76 12.05
CA SER A 129 16.34 -13.24 12.89
C SER A 129 17.70 -13.26 12.18
N ALA A 130 18.01 -14.34 11.48
CA ALA A 130 19.24 -14.45 10.70
C ALA A 130 19.31 -13.45 9.52
N ARG A 131 18.16 -13.09 8.92
CA ARG A 131 18.10 -12.14 7.79
C ARG A 131 18.14 -10.68 8.21
N VAL A 132 17.74 -10.39 9.44
CA VAL A 132 17.69 -9.04 10.01
C VAL A 132 18.97 -8.68 10.76
N ALA A 133 19.81 -9.67 11.11
CA ALA A 133 21.00 -9.48 11.96
C ALA A 133 21.97 -8.37 11.48
N ASP A 134 22.11 -8.20 10.16
CA ASP A 134 22.97 -7.18 9.54
C ASP A 134 22.18 -5.96 9.01
N GLY A 135 20.92 -5.82 9.44
CA GLY A 135 19.97 -4.82 8.94
C GLY A 135 19.10 -5.37 7.81
N PHE A 136 17.84 -4.96 7.80
CA PHE A 136 16.88 -5.34 6.77
C PHE A 136 16.19 -4.09 6.23
N HIS A 137 16.40 -3.83 4.94
CA HIS A 137 15.84 -2.69 4.23
C HIS A 137 14.44 -3.00 3.73
N ILE A 138 13.51 -2.07 3.92
CA ILE A 138 12.13 -2.14 3.43
C ILE A 138 11.83 -0.84 2.68
N SER A 139 11.60 -0.96 1.38
CA SER A 139 11.24 0.16 0.53
C SER A 139 9.82 0.65 0.80
N LYS A 140 9.63 1.95 0.87
CA LYS A 140 8.30 2.57 0.90
C LYS A 140 8.04 3.26 -0.43
N ASP A 141 7.13 2.69 -1.20
CA ASP A 141 6.68 3.24 -2.48
C ASP A 141 5.27 3.79 -2.29
N ALA A 142 5.17 5.02 -1.80
CA ALA A 142 3.92 5.71 -1.55
C ALA A 142 3.89 7.06 -2.28
N GLY A 143 2.71 7.65 -2.42
CA GLY A 143 2.58 8.94 -3.07
C GLY A 143 1.17 9.51 -2.99
N ILE A 144 1.04 10.70 -3.53
CA ILE A 144 -0.20 11.46 -3.56
C ILE A 144 -0.52 11.91 -4.99
N PHE A 145 -1.80 12.00 -5.29
CA PHE A 145 -2.34 12.71 -6.43
C PHE A 145 -3.03 13.99 -5.95
N LEU A 146 -2.64 15.11 -6.55
CA LEU A 146 -3.24 16.42 -6.38
C LEU A 146 -4.05 16.72 -7.62
N CYS A 147 -5.36 16.82 -7.49
CA CYS A 147 -6.29 17.03 -8.59
C CYS A 147 -7.02 18.36 -8.42
N ARG A 148 -7.30 19.04 -9.54
CA ARG A 148 -8.20 20.19 -9.61
C ARG A 148 -9.47 19.83 -10.34
N LYS A 149 -10.58 20.41 -9.88
CA LYS A 149 -11.89 20.25 -10.53
C LYS A 149 -11.97 20.93 -11.88
#